data_cc58589071b946c07fc33cc34cd19762
#
_entry.id   cc58589071b946c07fc33cc34cd19762
#
_cell.length_a   1.000
_cell.length_b   1.000
_cell.length_c   1.000
_cell.angle_alpha   90.00
_cell.angle_beta   90.00
_cell.angle_gamma   90.00
#
_symmetry.space_group_name_H-M   'P 1'
#
loop_
_entity.id
_entity.type
_entity.pdbx_description
1 polymer ?
#
loop_
_entity_poly.entity_id
_entity_poly.type
_entity_poly.pdbx_seq_one_letter_code
_entity_poly.pdbx_strand_id
1 'polypeptide(L)'
;MGYGLMLVDVQRNMLDGETAIEGAAAFREAMSGLLDRARDARIPIVHVQNDGGPGDPDEPGTPGWDFVFRPLPGEPVVRKDVANTFESNPALADVLHAMGVSTLTVAGLQSEYCIRSTALGALERGFEVILPADGHATYDDGEPAEDIRQRVEIELTAEGVTIVDLVEVRFD
;
A
#
# COMPACT_ATOMS: atom_id res chain seq x y z
N MET A 1 -12.87 7.70 -16.07
CA MET A 1 -12.47 6.92 -14.89
C MET A 1 -11.33 7.68 -14.23
N GLY A 2 -11.38 7.87 -12.90
CA GLY A 2 -10.30 8.54 -12.17
C GLY A 2 -9.45 7.53 -11.42
N TYR A 3 -8.14 7.72 -11.46
CA TYR A 3 -7.18 6.86 -10.76
C TYR A 3 -6.79 7.45 -9.42
N GLY A 4 -6.43 6.60 -8.48
CA GLY A 4 -5.80 6.94 -7.21
C GLY A 4 -4.69 5.96 -6.87
N LEU A 5 -3.74 6.40 -6.05
CA LEU A 5 -2.68 5.56 -5.49
C LEU A 5 -2.81 5.54 -3.97
N MET A 6 -2.76 4.37 -3.36
CA MET A 6 -2.69 4.17 -1.92
C MET A 6 -1.39 3.44 -1.58
N LEU A 7 -0.48 4.14 -0.90
CA LEU A 7 0.75 3.55 -0.37
C LEU A 7 0.50 3.12 1.08
N VAL A 8 0.47 1.80 1.31
CA VAL A 8 0.11 1.19 2.59
C VAL A 8 1.37 0.83 3.36
N ASP A 9 1.54 1.45 4.51
CA ASP A 9 2.56 1.14 5.51
C ASP A 9 4.00 1.15 4.95
N VAL A 10 4.30 2.06 4.01
CA VAL A 10 5.66 2.24 3.47
C VAL A 10 6.49 3.03 4.48
N GLN A 11 6.72 2.39 5.63
CA GLN A 11 7.38 2.96 6.81
C GLN A 11 8.79 2.37 7.00
N ARG A 12 9.59 3.05 7.80
CA ARG A 12 11.01 2.74 7.93
C ARG A 12 11.29 1.44 8.70
N ASN A 13 10.38 1.03 9.59
CA ASN A 13 10.53 -0.20 10.37
C ASN A 13 10.72 -1.47 9.50
N MET A 14 10.11 -1.51 8.31
CA MET A 14 10.18 -2.64 7.40
C MET A 14 11.17 -2.46 6.24
N LEU A 15 11.72 -1.27 6.06
CA LEU A 15 12.57 -0.94 4.91
C LEU A 15 13.96 -0.42 5.29
N ASP A 16 14.23 -0.17 6.58
CA ASP A 16 15.52 0.31 7.07
C ASP A 16 16.09 -0.64 8.15
N GLY A 17 17.43 -0.69 8.20
CA GLY A 17 18.16 -1.36 9.28
C GLY A 17 18.06 -2.89 9.26
N GLU A 18 18.23 -3.50 10.43
CA GLU A 18 18.28 -4.96 10.59
C GLU A 18 16.90 -5.64 10.46
N THR A 19 15.83 -4.88 10.61
CA THR A 19 14.46 -5.37 10.49
C THR A 19 13.88 -5.21 9.08
N ALA A 20 14.68 -4.73 8.12
CA ALA A 20 14.23 -4.56 6.74
C ALA A 20 13.91 -5.91 6.08
N ILE A 21 12.89 -5.90 5.22
CA ILE A 21 12.58 -7.06 4.36
C ILE A 21 13.76 -7.38 3.44
N GLU A 22 13.84 -8.62 2.97
CA GLU A 22 14.76 -8.96 1.90
C GLU A 22 14.40 -8.16 0.63
N GLY A 23 15.40 -7.62 -0.05
CA GLY A 23 15.17 -6.79 -1.25
C GLY A 23 14.65 -5.38 -0.97
N ALA A 24 14.70 -4.88 0.25
CA ALA A 24 14.19 -3.56 0.64
C ALA A 24 14.68 -2.42 -0.27
N ALA A 25 15.93 -2.46 -0.73
CA ALA A 25 16.47 -1.43 -1.63
C ALA A 25 15.76 -1.41 -3.00
N ALA A 26 15.56 -2.58 -3.60
CA ALA A 26 14.85 -2.72 -4.87
C ALA A 26 13.36 -2.32 -4.71
N PHE A 27 12.72 -2.73 -3.61
CA PHE A 27 11.35 -2.34 -3.31
C PHE A 27 11.21 -0.82 -3.14
N ARG A 28 12.14 -0.15 -2.45
CA ARG A 28 12.14 1.32 -2.32
C ARG A 28 12.26 2.01 -3.67
N GLU A 29 13.12 1.51 -4.56
CA GLU A 29 13.25 2.05 -5.92
C GLU A 29 11.95 1.89 -6.72
N ALA A 30 11.33 0.71 -6.64
CA ALA A 30 10.04 0.43 -7.28
C ALA A 30 8.94 1.38 -6.78
N MET A 31 8.82 1.56 -5.47
CA MET A 31 7.84 2.47 -4.86
C MET A 31 8.12 3.94 -5.19
N SER A 32 9.38 4.36 -5.23
CA SER A 32 9.75 5.71 -5.66
C SER A 32 9.29 5.98 -7.09
N GLY A 33 9.56 5.05 -8.01
CA GLY A 33 9.14 5.20 -9.40
C GLY A 33 7.62 5.21 -9.59
N LEU A 34 6.88 4.39 -8.82
CA LEU A 34 5.41 4.41 -8.83
C LEU A 34 4.86 5.74 -8.33
N LEU A 35 5.40 6.22 -7.21
CA LEU A 35 5.00 7.49 -6.59
C LEU A 35 5.27 8.69 -7.51
N ASP A 36 6.44 8.72 -8.16
CA ASP A 36 6.78 9.78 -9.10
C ASP A 36 5.81 9.81 -10.30
N ARG A 37 5.47 8.64 -10.87
CA ARG A 37 4.48 8.56 -11.95
C ARG A 37 3.09 9.03 -11.52
N ALA A 38 2.66 8.69 -10.31
CA ALA A 38 1.39 9.14 -9.76
C ALA A 38 1.36 10.67 -9.56
N ARG A 39 2.47 11.25 -9.09
CA ARG A 39 2.65 12.70 -8.95
C ARG A 39 2.65 13.42 -10.29
N ASP A 40 3.35 12.88 -11.28
CA ASP A 40 3.38 13.43 -12.65
C ASP A 40 1.99 13.41 -13.29
N ALA A 41 1.21 12.35 -13.06
CA ALA A 41 -0.17 12.22 -13.50
C ALA A 41 -1.16 13.08 -12.68
N ARG A 42 -0.73 13.64 -11.54
CA ARG A 42 -1.53 14.48 -10.63
C ARG A 42 -2.79 13.81 -10.12
N ILE A 43 -2.72 12.51 -9.92
CA ILE A 43 -3.83 11.76 -9.32
C ILE A 43 -3.83 11.89 -7.79
N PRO A 44 -4.94 11.64 -7.10
CA PRO A 44 -4.98 11.52 -5.66
C PRO A 44 -4.03 10.43 -5.15
N ILE A 45 -3.19 10.78 -4.15
CA ILE A 45 -2.26 9.87 -3.50
C ILE A 45 -2.55 9.87 -2.01
N VAL A 46 -2.80 8.69 -1.43
CA VAL A 46 -3.03 8.51 0.01
C VAL A 46 -1.83 7.76 0.60
N HIS A 47 -1.24 8.34 1.63
CA HIS A 47 -0.23 7.67 2.45
C HIS A 47 -0.91 7.07 3.69
N VAL A 48 -0.82 5.76 3.84
CA VAL A 48 -1.35 5.03 4.99
C VAL A 48 -0.21 4.75 5.96
N GLN A 49 -0.41 5.12 7.22
CA GLN A 49 0.55 4.94 8.30
C GLN A 49 -0.03 4.00 9.34
N ASN A 50 0.65 2.89 9.60
CA ASN A 50 0.28 1.98 10.66
C ASN A 50 0.78 2.51 12.00
N ASP A 51 -0.07 2.44 13.01
CA ASP A 51 0.27 2.73 14.39
C ASP A 51 0.44 1.41 15.13
N GLY A 52 1.70 1.01 15.31
CA GLY A 52 2.04 -0.15 16.13
C GLY A 52 1.69 0.05 17.60
N GLY A 53 1.58 -1.05 18.32
CA GLY A 53 1.35 -1.06 19.77
C GLY A 53 2.59 -0.62 20.57
N PRO A 54 2.45 -0.48 21.89
CA PRO A 54 3.58 -0.13 22.75
C PRO A 54 4.74 -1.13 22.63
N GLY A 55 5.91 -0.64 22.27
CA GLY A 55 7.13 -1.44 22.09
C GLY A 55 7.31 -2.02 20.68
N ASP A 56 6.35 -1.82 19.78
CA ASP A 56 6.49 -2.23 18.37
C ASP A 56 7.46 -1.31 17.62
N PRO A 57 8.14 -1.82 16.58
CA PRO A 57 9.06 -0.99 15.79
C PRO A 57 8.43 0.22 15.14
N ASP A 58 7.12 0.17 14.88
CA ASP A 58 6.28 1.22 14.30
C ASP A 58 5.33 1.86 15.33
N GLU A 59 5.70 1.82 16.62
CA GLU A 59 5.02 2.61 17.64
C GLU A 59 5.09 4.11 17.28
N PRO A 60 3.97 4.85 17.36
CA PRO A 60 3.94 6.28 17.04
C PRO A 60 5.04 7.10 17.75
N GLY A 61 5.80 7.84 16.96
CA GLY A 61 6.89 8.69 17.44
C GLY A 61 8.26 7.99 17.47
N THR A 62 8.34 6.71 17.09
CA THR A 62 9.64 6.03 16.87
C THR A 62 10.18 6.32 15.46
N PRO A 63 11.49 6.19 15.23
CA PRO A 63 12.04 6.32 13.87
C PRO A 63 11.47 5.31 12.87
N GLY A 64 11.08 4.11 13.32
CA GLY A 64 10.49 3.07 12.50
C GLY A 64 9.08 3.42 12.01
N TRP A 65 8.35 4.22 12.77
CA TRP A 65 7.02 4.72 12.42
C TRP A 65 7.04 5.73 11.27
N ASP A 66 8.15 6.45 11.05
CA ASP A 66 8.26 7.44 10.00
C ASP A 66 8.10 6.84 8.60
N PHE A 67 7.52 7.61 7.68
CA PHE A 67 7.46 7.25 6.27
C PHE A 67 8.85 7.20 5.63
N VAL A 68 9.03 6.26 4.69
CA VAL A 68 10.18 6.24 3.79
C VAL A 68 10.10 7.39 2.79
N PHE A 69 8.91 7.66 2.25
CA PHE A 69 8.63 8.75 1.32
C PHE A 69 7.79 9.81 2.01
N ARG A 70 8.33 11.01 2.11
CA ARG A 70 7.59 12.13 2.72
C ARG A 70 6.38 12.49 1.87
N PRO A 71 5.16 12.53 2.47
CA PRO A 71 3.98 13.05 1.80
C PRO A 71 4.17 14.53 1.41
N LEU A 72 3.69 14.90 0.22
CA LEU A 72 3.69 16.28 -0.25
C LEU A 72 2.40 17.02 0.18
N PRO A 73 2.39 18.36 0.19
CA PRO A 73 1.16 19.12 0.39
C PRO A 73 0.08 18.71 -0.60
N GLY A 74 -1.09 18.32 -0.09
CA GLY A 74 -2.21 17.81 -0.89
C GLY A 74 -2.26 16.28 -1.02
N GLU A 75 -1.26 15.55 -0.52
CA GLU A 75 -1.31 14.10 -0.39
C GLU A 75 -1.83 13.73 1.02
N PRO A 76 -3.06 13.22 1.16
CA PRO A 76 -3.60 12.84 2.45
C PRO A 76 -2.77 11.79 3.17
N VAL A 77 -2.65 11.94 4.47
CA VAL A 77 -2.14 10.91 5.38
C VAL A 77 -3.29 10.39 6.20
N VAL A 78 -3.49 9.07 6.22
CA VAL A 78 -4.44 8.40 7.10
C VAL A 78 -3.71 7.41 7.99
N ARG A 79 -4.16 7.28 9.23
CA ARG A 79 -3.58 6.36 10.22
C ARG A 79 -4.50 5.18 10.44
N LYS A 80 -3.93 4.05 10.78
CA LYS A 80 -4.66 2.83 11.12
C LYS A 80 -3.94 2.02 12.19
N ASP A 81 -4.68 1.20 12.88
CA ASP A 81 -4.26 0.27 13.91
C ASP A 81 -4.78 -1.17 13.67
N VAL A 82 -5.47 -1.37 12.54
CA VAL A 82 -5.92 -2.68 12.04
C VAL A 82 -5.47 -2.87 10.59
N ALA A 83 -5.53 -4.10 10.08
CA ALA A 83 -4.99 -4.41 8.76
C ALA A 83 -5.71 -3.66 7.62
N ASN A 84 -7.03 -3.58 7.66
CA ASN A 84 -7.81 -2.89 6.63
C ASN A 84 -7.84 -1.38 6.86
N THR A 85 -7.25 -0.61 5.97
CA THR A 85 -7.22 0.86 6.03
C THR A 85 -8.59 1.50 6.17
N PHE A 86 -9.60 0.93 5.52
CA PHE A 86 -10.95 1.49 5.51
C PHE A 86 -11.74 1.21 6.79
N GLU A 87 -11.34 0.24 7.61
CA GLU A 87 -11.95 0.01 8.92
C GLU A 87 -11.58 1.12 9.90
N SER A 88 -10.31 1.51 9.94
CA SER A 88 -9.86 2.66 10.76
C SER A 88 -10.32 4.01 10.17
N ASN A 89 -10.65 4.06 8.88
CA ASN A 89 -11.00 5.28 8.16
C ASN A 89 -12.30 5.12 7.35
N PRO A 90 -13.48 4.99 8.01
CA PRO A 90 -14.75 4.68 7.32
C PRO A 90 -15.17 5.68 6.25
N ALA A 91 -14.81 6.96 6.40
CA ALA A 91 -15.14 8.02 5.45
C ALA A 91 -14.18 8.11 4.25
N LEU A 92 -13.06 7.37 4.26
CA LEU A 92 -12.01 7.51 3.25
C LEU A 92 -12.51 7.17 1.84
N ALA A 93 -13.36 6.15 1.72
CA ALA A 93 -13.92 5.76 0.43
C ALA A 93 -14.79 6.88 -0.18
N ASP A 94 -15.64 7.50 0.62
CA ASP A 94 -16.49 8.62 0.17
C ASP A 94 -15.64 9.82 -0.27
N VAL A 95 -14.57 10.12 0.46
CA VAL A 95 -13.62 11.18 0.10
C VAL A 95 -12.96 10.88 -1.25
N LEU A 96 -12.47 9.66 -1.45
CA LEU A 96 -11.84 9.26 -2.72
C LEU A 96 -12.83 9.29 -3.90
N HIS A 97 -14.06 8.81 -3.70
CA HIS A 97 -15.12 8.91 -4.71
C HIS A 97 -15.46 10.36 -5.03
N ALA A 98 -15.54 11.24 -4.03
CA ALA A 98 -15.78 12.67 -4.24
C ALA A 98 -14.62 13.36 -5.00
N MET A 99 -13.39 12.83 -4.91
CA MET A 99 -12.24 13.25 -5.72
C MET A 99 -12.26 12.64 -7.13
N GLY A 100 -13.27 11.83 -7.46
CA GLY A 100 -13.44 11.19 -8.77
C GLY A 100 -12.67 9.88 -8.95
N VAL A 101 -12.10 9.31 -7.88
CA VAL A 101 -11.39 8.02 -7.94
C VAL A 101 -12.39 6.89 -8.12
N SER A 102 -12.20 6.08 -9.15
CA SER A 102 -12.93 4.84 -9.41
C SER A 102 -12.00 3.62 -9.48
N THR A 103 -10.74 3.83 -9.83
CA THR A 103 -9.71 2.80 -9.90
C THR A 103 -8.60 3.12 -8.90
N LEU A 104 -8.35 2.23 -7.96
CA LEU A 104 -7.37 2.43 -6.88
C LEU A 104 -6.20 1.44 -7.03
N THR A 105 -5.00 1.98 -7.25
CA THR A 105 -3.78 1.19 -7.15
C THR A 105 -3.38 1.10 -5.68
N VAL A 106 -3.24 -0.12 -5.16
CA VAL A 106 -2.79 -0.39 -3.79
C VAL A 106 -1.39 -0.98 -3.85
N ALA A 107 -0.45 -0.40 -3.11
CA ALA A 107 0.94 -0.85 -3.05
C ALA A 107 1.50 -0.66 -1.64
N GLY A 108 2.50 -1.44 -1.25
CA GLY A 108 3.13 -1.31 0.09
C GLY A 108 3.37 -2.65 0.79
N LEU A 109 3.16 -2.69 2.11
CA LEU A 109 3.49 -3.82 2.98
C LEU A 109 2.37 -4.07 4.02
N GLN A 110 2.25 -5.27 4.60
CA GLN A 110 2.77 -6.56 4.14
C GLN A 110 1.71 -7.22 3.26
N SER A 111 2.15 -8.05 2.33
CA SER A 111 1.29 -8.66 1.29
C SER A 111 0.06 -9.37 1.87
N GLU A 112 0.26 -10.30 2.81
CA GLU A 112 -0.77 -11.16 3.40
C GLU A 112 -1.64 -10.47 4.47
N TYR A 113 -1.21 -9.29 4.95
CA TYR A 113 -1.91 -8.54 5.99
C TYR A 113 -2.56 -7.27 5.44
N CYS A 114 -1.87 -6.14 5.55
CA CYS A 114 -2.44 -4.83 5.27
C CYS A 114 -2.76 -4.63 3.78
N ILE A 115 -1.95 -5.18 2.87
CA ILE A 115 -2.21 -5.11 1.42
C ILE A 115 -3.47 -5.91 1.08
N ARG A 116 -3.50 -7.20 1.45
CA ARG A 116 -4.65 -8.07 1.20
C ARG A 116 -5.94 -7.47 1.76
N SER A 117 -5.92 -7.09 3.03
CA SER A 117 -7.12 -6.58 3.71
C SER A 117 -7.60 -5.24 3.13
N THR A 118 -6.68 -4.35 2.78
CA THR A 118 -7.02 -3.04 2.19
C THR A 118 -7.52 -3.19 0.74
N ALA A 119 -6.94 -4.08 -0.05
CA ALA A 119 -7.41 -4.36 -1.42
C ALA A 119 -8.84 -4.91 -1.42
N LEU A 120 -9.15 -5.88 -0.56
CA LEU A 120 -10.52 -6.40 -0.38
C LEU A 120 -11.46 -5.31 0.13
N GLY A 121 -11.04 -4.51 1.11
CA GLY A 121 -11.82 -3.39 1.62
C GLY A 121 -12.11 -2.31 0.57
N ALA A 122 -11.23 -2.10 -0.40
CA ALA A 122 -11.46 -1.22 -1.53
C ALA A 122 -12.49 -1.80 -2.51
N LEU A 123 -12.40 -3.10 -2.86
CA LEU A 123 -13.39 -3.78 -3.69
C LEU A 123 -14.80 -3.69 -3.09
N GLU A 124 -14.94 -3.97 -1.78
CA GLU A 124 -16.21 -3.88 -1.05
C GLU A 124 -16.84 -2.47 -1.11
N ARG A 125 -16.02 -1.45 -1.34
CA ARG A 125 -16.45 -0.05 -1.45
C ARG A 125 -16.61 0.44 -2.88
N GLY A 126 -16.57 -0.48 -3.85
CA GLY A 126 -16.87 -0.22 -5.24
C GLY A 126 -15.73 0.35 -6.08
N PHE A 127 -14.49 0.28 -5.60
CA PHE A 127 -13.32 0.58 -6.43
C PHE A 127 -12.98 -0.60 -7.34
N GLU A 128 -12.55 -0.31 -8.55
CA GLU A 128 -11.67 -1.22 -9.28
C GLU A 128 -10.29 -1.17 -8.61
N VAL A 129 -9.70 -2.34 -8.34
CA VAL A 129 -8.43 -2.42 -7.62
C VAL A 129 -7.33 -2.99 -8.50
N ILE A 130 -6.22 -2.27 -8.57
CA ILE A 130 -4.98 -2.72 -9.20
C ILE A 130 -3.95 -2.98 -8.10
N LEU A 131 -3.33 -4.15 -8.11
CA LEU A 131 -2.18 -4.49 -7.28
C LEU A 131 -1.00 -4.78 -8.20
N PRO A 132 0.05 -3.95 -8.18
CA PRO A 132 1.27 -4.28 -8.93
C PRO A 132 1.96 -5.49 -8.31
N ALA A 133 2.31 -6.50 -9.11
CA ALA A 133 2.91 -7.76 -8.64
C ALA A 133 4.23 -7.55 -7.88
N ASP A 134 5.02 -6.57 -8.30
CA ASP A 134 6.26 -6.13 -7.64
C ASP A 134 6.09 -4.85 -6.81
N GLY A 135 4.83 -4.46 -6.56
CA GLY A 135 4.43 -3.31 -5.76
C GLY A 135 4.01 -3.65 -4.33
N HIS A 136 4.16 -4.89 -3.89
CA HIS A 136 3.94 -5.30 -2.52
C HIS A 136 5.00 -6.29 -2.07
N ALA A 137 5.25 -6.35 -0.76
CA ALA A 137 6.30 -7.18 -0.20
C ALA A 137 5.94 -7.66 1.21
N THR A 138 6.68 -8.66 1.68
CA THR A 138 6.54 -9.24 3.02
C THR A 138 7.85 -9.89 3.46
N TYR A 139 7.85 -10.49 4.64
CA TYR A 139 8.92 -11.30 5.19
C TYR A 139 8.71 -12.80 4.88
N ASP A 140 9.78 -13.58 5.00
CA ASP A 140 9.63 -15.03 5.14
C ASP A 140 8.89 -15.33 6.44
N ASP A 141 7.88 -16.18 6.38
CA ASP A 141 7.11 -16.61 7.54
C ASP A 141 6.65 -18.07 7.39
N GLY A 142 7.53 -19.01 7.75
CA GLY A 142 7.30 -20.45 7.57
C GLY A 142 7.35 -20.91 6.11
N GLU A 143 7.28 -20.01 5.17
CA GLU A 143 7.46 -20.14 3.73
C GLU A 143 8.20 -18.92 3.17
N PRO A 144 8.84 -18.99 2.00
CA PRO A 144 9.50 -17.84 1.38
C PRO A 144 8.52 -16.69 1.10
N ALA A 145 8.97 -15.45 1.28
CA ALA A 145 8.18 -14.23 0.99
C ALA A 145 7.59 -14.22 -0.42
N GLU A 146 8.32 -14.75 -1.39
CA GLU A 146 7.85 -14.86 -2.78
C GLU A 146 6.64 -15.79 -2.91
N ASP A 147 6.64 -16.93 -2.19
CA ASP A 147 5.50 -17.87 -2.20
C ASP A 147 4.28 -17.25 -1.52
N ILE A 148 4.49 -16.50 -0.43
CA ILE A 148 3.42 -15.72 0.24
C ILE A 148 2.82 -14.70 -0.74
N ARG A 149 3.65 -13.92 -1.43
CA ARG A 149 3.20 -12.92 -2.41
C ARG A 149 2.35 -13.56 -3.50
N GLN A 150 2.85 -14.63 -4.15
CA GLN A 150 2.14 -15.32 -5.22
C GLN A 150 0.80 -15.87 -4.74
N ARG A 151 0.73 -16.45 -3.54
CA ARG A 151 -0.52 -16.92 -2.95
C ARG A 151 -1.52 -15.79 -2.75
N VAL A 152 -1.08 -14.65 -2.25
CA VAL A 152 -1.91 -13.45 -2.07
C VAL A 152 -2.43 -12.93 -3.43
N GLU A 153 -1.58 -12.88 -4.45
CA GLU A 153 -1.97 -12.46 -5.80
C GLU A 153 -3.04 -13.39 -6.41
N ILE A 154 -2.88 -14.70 -6.26
CA ILE A 154 -3.88 -15.69 -6.72
C ILE A 154 -5.21 -15.48 -6.01
N GLU A 155 -5.18 -15.33 -4.68
CA GLU A 155 -6.38 -15.08 -3.89
C GLU A 155 -7.08 -13.79 -4.31
N LEU A 156 -6.35 -12.69 -4.39
CA LEU A 156 -6.90 -11.39 -4.76
C LEU A 156 -7.43 -11.35 -6.19
N THR A 157 -6.78 -12.06 -7.11
CA THR A 157 -7.28 -12.21 -8.49
C THR A 157 -8.64 -12.91 -8.50
N ALA A 158 -8.83 -13.95 -7.69
CA ALA A 158 -10.11 -14.66 -7.57
C ALA A 158 -11.23 -13.76 -7.01
N GLU A 159 -10.89 -12.76 -6.21
CA GLU A 159 -11.82 -11.77 -5.67
C GLU A 159 -12.09 -10.57 -6.61
N GLY A 160 -11.34 -10.46 -7.72
CA GLY A 160 -11.53 -9.42 -8.73
C GLY A 160 -10.50 -8.29 -8.73
N VAL A 161 -9.40 -8.42 -7.99
CA VAL A 161 -8.26 -7.51 -8.10
C VAL A 161 -7.50 -7.79 -9.39
N THR A 162 -7.12 -6.74 -10.09
CA THR A 162 -6.28 -6.83 -11.29
C THR A 162 -4.80 -6.81 -10.88
N ILE A 163 -4.07 -7.88 -11.19
CA ILE A 163 -2.61 -7.96 -10.98
C ILE A 163 -1.92 -7.57 -12.28
N VAL A 164 -0.97 -6.65 -12.21
CA VAL A 164 -0.16 -6.19 -13.36
C VAL A 164 1.29 -6.00 -12.92
N ASP A 165 2.21 -6.04 -13.86
CA ASP A 165 3.58 -5.61 -13.57
C ASP A 165 3.60 -4.11 -13.21
N LEU A 166 4.44 -3.70 -12.27
CA LEU A 166 4.48 -2.31 -11.80
C LEU A 166 4.75 -1.31 -12.94
N VAL A 167 5.57 -1.71 -13.92
CA VAL A 167 5.86 -0.89 -15.10
C VAL A 167 4.65 -0.69 -16.02
N GLU A 168 3.63 -1.55 -15.92
CA GLU A 168 2.40 -1.48 -16.71
C GLU A 168 1.31 -0.65 -16.04
N VAL A 169 1.47 -0.28 -14.76
CA VAL A 169 0.52 0.59 -14.07
C VAL A 169 0.43 1.93 -14.81
N ARG A 170 -0.79 2.30 -15.15
CA ARG A 170 -1.12 3.57 -15.82
C ARG A 170 -2.05 4.39 -14.94
N PHE A 171 -1.96 5.71 -15.09
CA PHE A 171 -2.79 6.69 -14.37
C PHE A 171 -3.47 7.67 -15.35
N ASP A 172 -3.69 7.24 -16.60
CA ASP A 172 -4.27 8.02 -17.71
C ASP A 172 -5.47 7.29 -18.36
#